data_bda37cdd42166bb70e00600d8a57e4b7
#
_entry.id   bda37cdd42166bb70e00600d8a57e4b7
#
_cell.length_a   1.000
_cell.length_b   1.000
_cell.length_c   1.000
_cell.angle_alpha   90.00
_cell.angle_beta   90.00
_cell.angle_gamma   90.00
#
_symmetry.space_group_name_H-M   'P 1'
#
loop_
_entity.id
_entity.type
_entity.pdbx_description
1 polymer ?
#
loop_
_entity_poly.entity_id
_entity_poly.type
_entity_poly.pdbx_seq_one_letter_code
_entity_poly.pdbx_strand_id
1 'polypeptide(L)'
;MYSPPPNSLHSNSGAPTSVLFDELITEILSWLPVKNLMQFKCVCKSWTTLISHDPSFAKLHLYRSRNTHLALFSDQLTSDTKEFNVIIPIPVSRLLESPSRNIANPNDPYYSISNTDCRFIVGSCNGLLCLHGNSLPTEPHNVWLRIWNPATNTLSEKIGYSTKFLKLTFGYDNSNDTYKVVSYHANKVKVFSLSDHVWRDIQSFPIVPQPFMRDGVYVSGSVNWLAIQNMTEYEWSDVTIEQFVIISLELGTETYQQLLPPSGFVEVPTVEPSLIVLMDCLCFSHNLKGTYFVLWKMMEFGVQESWIPFLKISFQDLQIHYEDLLFVLPLYVSKISDTIIMVSNQDPCDNQHPFVYNWKDKRVEHIKSVNNRIWWYYAMDYVESLVSTS
;
A
#
# COMPACT_ATOMS: atom_id res chain seq x y z
N MET A 1 -19.90 -79.94 41.05
CA MET A 1 -18.77 -79.02 40.82
C MET A 1 -18.93 -78.39 39.45
N TYR A 2 -19.41 -77.18 39.44
CA TYR A 2 -19.59 -76.44 38.19
C TYR A 2 -18.53 -75.33 38.13
N SER A 3 -17.77 -75.34 37.04
CA SER A 3 -16.82 -74.25 36.72
C SER A 3 -17.57 -73.13 35.93
N PRO A 4 -17.30 -71.87 36.18
CA PRO A 4 -17.92 -70.78 35.43
C PRO A 4 -17.21 -70.56 34.08
N PRO A 5 -17.89 -69.96 33.05
CA PRO A 5 -17.34 -69.72 31.74
C PRO A 5 -16.44 -68.44 31.73
N PRO A 6 -15.53 -68.36 30.75
CA PRO A 6 -14.58 -67.24 30.69
C PRO A 6 -15.24 -65.94 30.17
N ASN A 7 -14.80 -64.83 30.74
CA ASN A 7 -15.17 -63.45 30.38
C ASN A 7 -14.84 -63.12 28.94
N SER A 8 -15.78 -62.54 28.26
CA SER A 8 -15.69 -61.94 26.94
C SER A 8 -14.80 -60.67 26.98
N LEU A 9 -13.74 -60.68 26.22
CA LEU A 9 -12.90 -59.54 25.91
C LEU A 9 -13.74 -58.56 25.07
N HIS A 10 -14.05 -57.38 25.64
CA HIS A 10 -14.48 -56.26 24.88
C HIS A 10 -13.30 -55.71 24.08
N SER A 11 -13.26 -55.95 22.79
CA SER A 11 -12.42 -55.25 21.84
C SER A 11 -12.91 -53.81 21.67
N ASN A 12 -12.19 -52.87 22.33
CA ASN A 12 -12.31 -51.45 22.00
C ASN A 12 -11.68 -51.27 20.64
N SER A 13 -12.45 -51.32 19.57
CA SER A 13 -12.11 -50.79 18.26
C SER A 13 -12.22 -49.27 18.28
N GLY A 14 -11.29 -48.58 18.91
CA GLY A 14 -11.07 -47.19 18.68
C GLY A 14 -10.66 -46.99 17.24
N ALA A 15 -11.57 -46.40 16.40
CA ALA A 15 -11.17 -45.95 15.08
C ALA A 15 -9.94 -45.01 15.24
N PRO A 16 -8.91 -45.13 14.39
CA PRO A 16 -7.79 -44.23 14.47
C PRO A 16 -8.31 -42.83 14.17
N THR A 17 -8.40 -41.97 15.20
CA THR A 17 -8.51 -40.54 15.01
C THR A 17 -7.29 -40.13 14.24
N SER A 18 -7.44 -39.85 12.95
CA SER A 18 -6.41 -39.27 12.12
C SER A 18 -6.04 -37.91 12.68
N VAL A 19 -5.05 -37.89 13.58
CA VAL A 19 -4.48 -36.65 14.09
C VAL A 19 -3.66 -36.06 12.95
N LEU A 20 -4.13 -34.96 12.38
CA LEU A 20 -3.32 -34.16 11.47
C LEU A 20 -2.11 -33.62 12.24
N PHE A 21 -0.91 -33.79 11.67
CA PHE A 21 0.30 -33.24 12.24
C PHE A 21 0.22 -31.70 12.28
N ASP A 22 0.73 -31.07 13.31
CA ASP A 22 0.68 -29.60 13.51
C ASP A 22 1.33 -28.86 12.35
N GLU A 23 2.35 -29.42 11.72
CA GLU A 23 2.99 -28.88 10.52
C GLU A 23 2.03 -28.81 9.32
N LEU A 24 1.22 -29.84 9.12
CA LEU A 24 0.22 -29.85 8.05
C LEU A 24 -0.91 -28.86 8.32
N ILE A 25 -1.32 -28.71 9.58
CA ILE A 25 -2.30 -27.72 9.99
C ILE A 25 -1.76 -26.32 9.71
N THR A 26 -0.54 -26.03 10.13
CA THR A 26 0.15 -24.75 9.86
C THR A 26 0.22 -24.46 8.36
N GLU A 27 0.60 -25.48 7.58
CA GLU A 27 0.67 -25.37 6.12
C GLU A 27 -0.68 -25.00 5.50
N ILE A 28 -1.74 -25.73 5.85
CA ILE A 28 -3.09 -25.49 5.33
C ILE A 28 -3.61 -24.12 5.75
N LEU A 29 -3.50 -23.79 7.04
CA LEU A 29 -4.02 -22.53 7.58
C LEU A 29 -3.33 -21.31 6.96
N SER A 30 -2.05 -21.40 6.64
CA SER A 30 -1.29 -20.27 6.07
C SER A 30 -1.74 -19.83 4.66
N TRP A 31 -2.54 -20.63 3.97
CA TRP A 31 -3.14 -20.30 2.67
C TRP A 31 -4.53 -19.68 2.76
N LEU A 32 -5.13 -19.65 3.95
CA LEU A 32 -6.50 -19.20 4.11
C LEU A 32 -6.58 -17.67 4.28
N PRO A 33 -7.65 -17.03 3.77
CA PRO A 33 -7.92 -15.62 4.04
C PRO A 33 -7.99 -15.32 5.54
N VAL A 34 -7.54 -14.13 5.96
CA VAL A 34 -7.53 -13.73 7.38
C VAL A 34 -8.92 -13.86 8.01
N LYS A 35 -9.98 -13.54 7.30
CA LYS A 35 -11.37 -13.70 7.76
C LYS A 35 -11.66 -15.13 8.23
N ASN A 36 -11.22 -16.14 7.48
CA ASN A 36 -11.40 -17.54 7.85
C ASN A 36 -10.55 -17.91 9.05
N LEU A 37 -9.30 -17.43 9.09
CA LEU A 37 -8.41 -17.67 10.23
C LEU A 37 -8.97 -17.07 11.53
N MET A 38 -9.56 -15.89 11.47
CA MET A 38 -10.22 -15.27 12.64
C MET A 38 -11.40 -16.11 13.16
N GLN A 39 -12.13 -16.80 12.28
CA GLN A 39 -13.16 -17.77 12.70
C GLN A 39 -12.53 -19.04 13.29
N PHE A 40 -11.45 -19.52 12.70
CA PHE A 40 -10.77 -20.74 13.13
C PHE A 40 -10.07 -20.64 14.48
N LYS A 41 -9.80 -19.43 14.96
CA LYS A 41 -9.35 -19.21 16.35
C LYS A 41 -10.30 -19.82 17.38
N CYS A 42 -11.59 -20.01 17.07
CA CYS A 42 -12.58 -20.58 17.96
C CYS A 42 -12.57 -22.13 18.01
N VAL A 43 -11.78 -22.80 17.15
CA VAL A 43 -11.77 -24.26 17.05
C VAL A 43 -11.11 -24.92 18.24
N CYS A 44 -9.89 -24.50 18.59
CA CYS A 44 -9.17 -25.00 19.76
C CYS A 44 -8.07 -24.01 20.20
N LYS A 45 -7.53 -24.22 21.42
CA LYS A 45 -6.49 -23.36 21.99
C LYS A 45 -5.19 -23.35 21.15
N SER A 46 -4.80 -24.47 20.57
CA SER A 46 -3.63 -24.57 19.71
C SER A 46 -3.75 -23.65 18.49
N TRP A 47 -4.90 -23.67 17.80
CA TRP A 47 -5.15 -22.78 16.64
C TRP A 47 -5.26 -21.31 17.08
N THR A 48 -5.83 -21.04 18.24
CA THR A 48 -5.84 -19.67 18.78
C THR A 48 -4.42 -19.16 18.97
N THR A 49 -3.54 -19.96 19.59
CA THR A 49 -2.14 -19.59 19.82
C THR A 49 -1.38 -19.40 18.51
N LEU A 50 -1.51 -20.34 17.57
CA LEU A 50 -0.86 -20.26 16.26
C LEU A 50 -1.27 -19.00 15.50
N ILE A 51 -2.58 -18.73 15.40
CA ILE A 51 -3.09 -17.63 14.58
C ILE A 51 -2.86 -16.26 15.25
N SER A 52 -2.89 -16.19 16.58
CA SER A 52 -2.88 -14.91 17.30
C SER A 52 -1.53 -14.51 17.86
N HIS A 53 -0.65 -15.47 18.15
CA HIS A 53 0.55 -15.21 18.94
C HIS A 53 1.84 -15.76 18.31
N ASP A 54 1.76 -16.44 17.18
CA ASP A 54 2.96 -16.95 16.50
C ASP A 54 3.42 -15.98 15.41
N PRO A 55 4.54 -15.24 15.62
CA PRO A 55 5.06 -14.31 14.63
C PRO A 55 5.54 -15.02 13.36
N SER A 56 6.03 -16.26 13.49
CA SER A 56 6.52 -17.05 12.35
C SER A 56 5.36 -17.44 11.45
N PHE A 57 4.22 -17.82 12.03
CA PHE A 57 3.00 -18.07 11.29
C PHE A 57 2.47 -16.80 10.60
N ALA A 58 2.47 -15.66 11.28
CA ALA A 58 2.05 -14.39 10.70
C ALA A 58 2.92 -14.00 9.50
N LYS A 59 4.25 -14.18 9.58
CA LYS A 59 5.19 -13.93 8.46
C LYS A 59 4.97 -14.92 7.31
N LEU A 60 4.76 -16.20 7.61
CA LEU A 60 4.47 -17.23 6.61
C LEU A 60 3.17 -16.93 5.87
N HIS A 61 2.11 -16.59 6.61
CA HIS A 61 0.83 -16.21 6.05
C HIS A 61 0.95 -14.98 5.14
N LEU A 62 1.63 -13.93 5.59
CA LEU A 62 1.86 -12.72 4.80
C LEU A 62 2.58 -13.04 3.47
N TYR A 63 3.63 -13.87 3.52
CA TYR A 63 4.36 -14.30 2.32
C TYR A 63 3.46 -15.04 1.32
N ARG A 64 2.46 -15.79 1.81
CA ARG A 64 1.51 -16.56 1.00
C ARG A 64 0.25 -15.81 0.62
N SER A 65 -0.04 -14.73 1.31
CA SER A 65 -1.26 -13.96 1.08
C SER A 65 -1.31 -13.43 -0.35
N ARG A 66 -2.40 -13.71 -1.04
CA ARG A 66 -2.68 -13.28 -2.42
C ARG A 66 -3.83 -12.30 -2.50
N ASN A 67 -4.49 -12.06 -1.37
CA ASN A 67 -5.64 -11.17 -1.30
C ASN A 67 -5.18 -9.72 -1.27
N THR A 68 -5.09 -9.11 -2.45
CA THR A 68 -4.71 -7.71 -2.60
C THR A 68 -5.94 -6.82 -2.60
N HIS A 69 -5.82 -5.68 -1.96
CA HIS A 69 -6.84 -4.65 -1.86
C HIS A 69 -6.24 -3.30 -2.27
N LEU A 70 -7.09 -2.37 -2.64
CA LEU A 70 -6.75 -0.96 -2.65
C LEU A 70 -7.41 -0.29 -1.43
N ALA A 71 -6.60 0.28 -0.55
CA ALA A 71 -7.08 1.13 0.53
C ALA A 71 -7.39 2.51 -0.03
N LEU A 72 -8.66 2.87 -0.07
CA LEU A 72 -9.16 4.11 -0.62
C LEU A 72 -9.55 5.07 0.50
N PHE A 73 -9.25 6.34 0.29
CA PHE A 73 -9.66 7.43 1.16
C PHE A 73 -10.91 8.10 0.59
N SER A 74 -11.91 8.34 1.43
CA SER A 74 -13.16 8.99 1.05
C SER A 74 -13.57 10.03 2.08
N ASP A 75 -13.94 11.23 1.60
CA ASP A 75 -14.62 12.24 2.40
C ASP A 75 -16.12 11.97 2.38
N GLN A 76 -16.74 11.93 3.54
CA GLN A 76 -18.18 11.79 3.66
C GLN A 76 -18.76 12.98 4.44
N LEU A 77 -19.88 13.51 3.97
CA LEU A 77 -20.67 14.50 4.71
C LEU A 77 -21.80 13.79 5.46
N THR A 78 -21.92 14.06 6.74
CA THR A 78 -23.13 13.70 7.48
C THR A 78 -24.25 14.69 7.18
N SER A 79 -25.51 14.29 7.47
CA SER A 79 -26.68 15.17 7.43
C SER A 79 -26.50 16.47 8.25
N ASP A 80 -25.62 16.44 9.26
CA ASP A 80 -25.33 17.55 10.16
C ASP A 80 -24.13 18.40 9.71
N THR A 81 -23.71 18.32 8.43
CA THR A 81 -22.58 19.07 7.85
C THR A 81 -21.20 18.76 8.47
N LYS A 82 -21.09 17.70 9.28
CA LYS A 82 -19.78 17.25 9.77
C LYS A 82 -19.10 16.36 8.74
N GLU A 83 -17.94 16.79 8.29
CA GLU A 83 -17.07 15.98 7.46
C GLU A 83 -16.40 14.91 8.32
N PHE A 84 -16.44 13.67 7.86
CA PHE A 84 -15.64 12.59 8.42
C PHE A 84 -14.98 11.79 7.31
N ASN A 85 -13.80 11.32 7.62
CA ASN A 85 -13.00 10.56 6.66
C ASN A 85 -13.23 9.07 6.88
N VAL A 86 -13.34 8.33 5.78
CA VAL A 86 -13.47 6.88 5.79
C VAL A 86 -12.35 6.29 4.95
N ILE A 87 -11.64 5.31 5.52
CA ILE A 87 -10.66 4.52 4.77
C ILE A 87 -11.29 3.15 4.52
N ILE A 88 -11.34 2.78 3.24
CA ILE A 88 -12.06 1.58 2.77
C ILE A 88 -11.08 0.72 1.96
N PRO A 89 -10.57 -0.39 2.50
CA PRO A 89 -9.90 -1.40 1.69
C PRO A 89 -10.89 -2.14 0.80
N ILE A 90 -10.68 -2.09 -0.50
CA ILE A 90 -11.53 -2.75 -1.49
C ILE A 90 -10.76 -3.87 -2.16
N PRO A 91 -11.28 -5.11 -2.20
CA PRO A 91 -10.64 -6.19 -2.93
C PRO A 91 -10.43 -5.84 -4.39
N VAL A 92 -9.22 -5.99 -4.89
CA VAL A 92 -8.90 -5.72 -6.29
C VAL A 92 -9.70 -6.61 -7.23
N SER A 93 -9.97 -7.86 -6.87
CA SER A 93 -10.84 -8.76 -7.64
C SER A 93 -12.21 -8.14 -7.93
N ARG A 94 -12.81 -7.45 -6.95
CA ARG A 94 -14.09 -6.76 -7.12
C ARG A 94 -14.01 -5.62 -8.14
N LEU A 95 -12.89 -4.89 -8.17
CA LEU A 95 -12.67 -3.81 -9.13
C LEU A 95 -12.47 -4.34 -10.54
N LEU A 96 -11.82 -5.50 -10.68
CA LEU A 96 -11.53 -6.13 -11.97
C LEU A 96 -12.74 -6.87 -12.55
N GLU A 97 -13.54 -7.55 -11.72
CA GLU A 97 -14.69 -8.35 -12.15
C GLU A 97 -15.92 -7.50 -12.47
N SER A 98 -16.08 -6.37 -11.83
CA SER A 98 -17.27 -5.53 -11.97
C SER A 98 -16.96 -4.03 -11.77
N PRO A 99 -16.16 -3.41 -12.66
CA PRO A 99 -15.76 -2.00 -12.53
C PRO A 99 -16.95 -1.05 -12.48
N SER A 100 -18.02 -1.39 -13.20
CA SER A 100 -19.23 -0.56 -13.30
C SER A 100 -20.17 -0.66 -12.09
N ARG A 101 -19.95 -1.59 -11.15
CA ARG A 101 -20.73 -1.68 -9.92
C ARG A 101 -20.22 -0.67 -8.90
N ASN A 102 -21.15 0.02 -8.26
CA ASN A 102 -20.85 0.99 -7.23
C ASN A 102 -19.94 0.41 -6.12
N ILE A 103 -18.80 1.04 -5.90
CA ILE A 103 -17.80 0.60 -4.93
C ILE A 103 -18.29 0.75 -3.49
N ALA A 104 -19.08 1.79 -3.22
CA ALA A 104 -19.49 2.10 -1.85
C ALA A 104 -20.74 1.31 -1.45
N ASN A 105 -20.55 0.13 -0.88
CA ASN A 105 -21.48 -0.36 0.10
C ASN A 105 -20.94 -0.02 1.50
N PRO A 106 -21.40 1.05 2.16
CA PRO A 106 -20.94 1.43 3.50
C PRO A 106 -21.31 0.38 4.58
N ASN A 107 -22.01 -0.66 4.20
CA ASN A 107 -22.47 -1.74 5.07
C ASN A 107 -21.58 -2.99 5.02
N ASP A 108 -20.37 -2.91 4.45
CA ASP A 108 -19.40 -3.99 4.64
C ASP A 108 -18.64 -3.72 5.96
N PRO A 109 -19.07 -4.33 7.09
CA PRO A 109 -18.64 -3.92 8.43
C PRO A 109 -17.20 -4.34 8.76
N TYR A 110 -16.53 -5.09 7.88
CA TYR A 110 -15.27 -5.72 8.20
C TYR A 110 -14.04 -4.88 7.86
N TYR A 111 -14.15 -3.83 7.02
CA TYR A 111 -12.98 -3.20 6.41
C TYR A 111 -13.00 -1.67 6.38
N SER A 112 -13.94 -0.99 6.99
CA SER A 112 -13.91 0.48 7.01
C SER A 112 -13.57 1.02 8.38
N ILE A 113 -12.66 1.99 8.43
CA ILE A 113 -12.47 2.81 9.60
C ILE A 113 -13.07 4.19 9.35
N SER A 114 -14.05 4.53 10.15
CA SER A 114 -14.63 5.86 10.22
C SER A 114 -14.08 6.52 11.49
N ASN A 115 -13.04 7.34 11.33
CA ASN A 115 -12.40 7.97 12.48
C ASN A 115 -12.14 9.45 12.18
N THR A 116 -12.66 10.31 13.03
CA THR A 116 -12.42 11.76 12.98
C THR A 116 -10.97 12.12 13.29
N ASP A 117 -10.23 11.20 13.91
CA ASP A 117 -8.86 11.41 14.38
C ASP A 117 -7.79 11.09 13.32
N CYS A 118 -8.14 10.35 12.24
CA CYS A 118 -7.23 9.98 11.16
C CYS A 118 -7.74 10.52 9.84
N ARG A 119 -6.89 11.25 9.12
CA ARG A 119 -7.30 11.97 7.89
C ARG A 119 -6.68 11.41 6.62
N PHE A 120 -5.49 10.81 6.68
CA PHE A 120 -4.75 10.38 5.51
C PHE A 120 -4.05 9.05 5.73
N ILE A 121 -3.85 8.31 4.65
CA ILE A 121 -2.99 7.13 4.61
C ILE A 121 -1.57 7.61 4.30
N VAL A 122 -0.63 7.32 5.19
CA VAL A 122 0.80 7.61 5.02
C VAL A 122 1.47 6.57 4.13
N GLY A 123 1.07 5.31 4.28
CA GLY A 123 1.63 4.20 3.53
C GLY A 123 1.06 2.86 3.96
N SER A 124 1.35 1.85 3.17
CA SER A 124 1.01 0.45 3.41
C SER A 124 2.26 -0.40 3.41
N CYS A 125 2.39 -1.29 4.37
CA CYS A 125 3.53 -2.19 4.44
C CYS A 125 3.15 -3.45 5.25
N ASN A 126 3.43 -4.64 4.69
CA ASN A 126 3.20 -5.94 5.35
C ASN A 126 1.78 -6.13 5.92
N GLY A 127 0.77 -5.57 5.26
CA GLY A 127 -0.62 -5.64 5.68
C GLY A 127 -0.99 -4.68 6.82
N LEU A 128 -0.14 -3.71 7.11
CA LEU A 128 -0.42 -2.60 8.00
C LEU A 128 -0.59 -1.31 7.20
N LEU A 129 -1.55 -0.49 7.58
CA LEU A 129 -1.72 0.88 7.11
C LEU A 129 -1.25 1.84 8.19
N CYS A 130 -0.31 2.72 7.87
CA CYS A 130 0.04 3.86 8.70
C CYS A 130 -0.89 5.03 8.37
N LEU A 131 -1.56 5.52 9.38
CA LEU A 131 -2.53 6.62 9.29
C LEU A 131 -1.98 7.86 9.99
N HIS A 132 -2.29 9.01 9.42
CA HIS A 132 -1.93 10.31 9.94
C HIS A 132 -3.18 11.06 10.41
N GLY A 133 -3.12 11.61 11.61
CA GLY A 133 -4.12 12.49 12.18
C GLY A 133 -3.53 13.81 12.63
N ASN A 134 -4.36 14.84 12.72
CA ASN A 134 -3.97 16.13 13.27
C ASN A 134 -5.09 16.72 14.14
N SER A 135 -4.71 17.59 15.11
CA SER A 135 -5.65 18.41 15.84
C SER A 135 -6.33 19.43 14.94
N LEU A 136 -7.55 19.83 15.31
CA LEU A 136 -8.27 20.90 14.62
C LEU A 136 -7.48 22.22 14.66
N PRO A 137 -7.76 23.19 13.75
CA PRO A 137 -6.97 24.42 13.56
C PRO A 137 -6.85 25.36 14.77
N THR A 138 -7.64 25.15 15.83
CA THR A 138 -7.71 26.03 17.01
C THR A 138 -6.70 25.73 18.10
N GLU A 139 -6.00 24.57 18.02
CA GLU A 139 -4.97 24.13 18.96
C GLU A 139 -3.59 24.15 18.29
N PRO A 140 -2.47 24.18 19.04
CA PRO A 140 -1.18 23.97 18.42
C PRO A 140 -1.22 22.68 17.62
N HIS A 141 -0.83 22.73 16.33
CA HIS A 141 -0.94 21.64 15.38
C HIS A 141 -0.18 20.40 15.89
N ASN A 142 -0.89 19.58 16.67
CA ASN A 142 -0.38 18.28 17.03
C ASN A 142 -0.75 17.28 15.96
N VAL A 143 0.25 16.61 15.47
CA VAL A 143 0.16 15.53 14.49
C VAL A 143 0.48 14.24 15.20
N TRP A 144 -0.21 13.17 14.89
CA TRP A 144 0.06 11.82 15.40
C TRP A 144 -0.11 10.79 14.33
N LEU A 145 0.43 9.61 14.58
CA LEU A 145 0.30 8.42 13.74
C LEU A 145 -0.56 7.37 14.46
N ARG A 146 -1.19 6.51 13.68
CA ARG A 146 -1.82 5.27 14.12
C ARG A 146 -1.52 4.16 13.13
N ILE A 147 -1.31 2.97 13.62
CA ILE A 147 -1.14 1.77 12.80
C ILE A 147 -2.45 1.00 12.81
N TRP A 148 -2.96 0.69 11.64
CA TRP A 148 -4.19 -0.05 11.47
C TRP A 148 -3.97 -1.32 10.66
N ASN A 149 -4.44 -2.45 11.18
CA ASN A 149 -4.58 -3.67 10.40
C ASN A 149 -6.05 -3.88 10.05
N PRO A 150 -6.48 -3.62 8.81
CA PRO A 150 -7.87 -3.80 8.39
C PRO A 150 -8.37 -5.24 8.55
N ALA A 151 -7.54 -6.24 8.23
CA ALA A 151 -7.94 -7.64 8.23
C ALA A 151 -8.27 -8.19 9.62
N THR A 152 -7.57 -7.72 10.66
CA THR A 152 -7.83 -8.07 12.06
C THR A 152 -8.68 -7.02 12.78
N ASN A 153 -8.97 -5.90 12.12
CA ASN A 153 -9.66 -4.72 12.67
C ASN A 153 -9.00 -4.18 13.95
N THR A 154 -7.66 -4.22 14.00
CA THR A 154 -6.89 -3.70 15.13
C THR A 154 -6.29 -2.34 14.81
N LEU A 155 -6.44 -1.37 15.70
CA LEU A 155 -5.95 -0.01 15.58
C LEU A 155 -5.08 0.32 16.79
N SER A 156 -3.85 0.80 16.55
CA SER A 156 -2.95 1.21 17.64
C SER A 156 -3.46 2.46 18.37
N GLU A 157 -2.88 2.73 19.53
CA GLU A 157 -2.97 4.05 20.16
C GLU A 157 -2.33 5.13 19.28
N LYS A 158 -2.52 6.40 19.65
CA LYS A 158 -1.86 7.54 19.00
C LYS A 158 -0.38 7.53 19.38
N ILE A 159 0.49 7.51 18.40
CA ILE A 159 1.94 7.44 18.54
C ILE A 159 2.63 8.54 17.73
N GLY A 160 3.92 8.72 17.92
CA GLY A 160 4.74 9.57 17.07
C GLY A 160 4.30 11.03 17.03
N TYR A 161 3.88 11.60 18.16
CA TYR A 161 3.44 13.00 18.22
C TYR A 161 4.49 13.97 17.74
N SER A 162 4.08 14.93 16.91
CA SER A 162 4.93 16.01 16.41
C SER A 162 4.12 17.26 16.09
N THR A 163 4.80 18.39 15.99
CA THR A 163 4.18 19.68 15.69
C THR A 163 4.36 20.12 14.23
N LYS A 164 5.17 19.39 13.43
CA LYS A 164 5.50 19.78 12.05
C LYS A 164 5.79 18.53 11.21
N PHE A 165 4.80 18.11 10.42
CA PHE A 165 5.04 17.17 9.33
C PHE A 165 4.37 17.68 8.07
N LEU A 166 5.11 17.73 6.97
CA LEU A 166 4.54 18.01 5.65
C LEU A 166 4.50 16.75 4.78
N LYS A 167 5.53 15.90 4.87
CA LYS A 167 5.68 14.69 4.07
C LYS A 167 6.02 13.51 4.98
N LEU A 168 5.32 12.41 4.80
CA LEU A 168 5.47 11.19 5.58
C LEU A 168 5.54 9.97 4.66
N THR A 169 6.37 8.99 5.00
CA THR A 169 6.41 7.69 4.30
C THR A 169 6.61 6.58 5.30
N PHE A 170 5.90 5.48 5.11
CA PHE A 170 5.90 4.32 6.00
C PHE A 170 6.61 3.15 5.34
N GLY A 171 7.44 2.43 6.08
CA GLY A 171 8.15 1.27 5.60
C GLY A 171 8.60 0.32 6.72
N TYR A 172 9.30 -0.73 6.34
CA TYR A 172 9.77 -1.78 7.25
C TYR A 172 11.29 -1.93 7.15
N ASP A 173 11.95 -1.88 8.30
CA ASP A 173 13.37 -2.13 8.45
C ASP A 173 13.60 -3.63 8.66
N ASN A 174 14.07 -4.30 7.60
CA ASN A 174 14.34 -5.74 7.62
C ASN A 174 15.47 -6.13 8.57
N SER A 175 16.42 -5.22 8.85
CA SER A 175 17.59 -5.50 9.68
C SER A 175 17.26 -5.53 11.17
N ASN A 176 16.33 -4.67 11.58
CA ASN A 176 15.93 -4.52 12.97
C ASN A 176 14.52 -5.06 13.26
N ASP A 177 13.86 -5.71 12.27
CA ASP A 177 12.52 -6.29 12.38
C ASP A 177 11.49 -5.29 12.94
N THR A 178 11.49 -4.05 12.43
CA THR A 178 10.63 -2.99 12.94
C THR A 178 10.09 -2.09 11.83
N TYR A 179 8.94 -1.47 12.08
CA TYR A 179 8.38 -0.48 11.18
C TYR A 179 8.96 0.90 11.47
N LYS A 180 9.16 1.66 10.42
CA LYS A 180 9.67 3.04 10.50
C LYS A 180 8.80 4.00 9.71
N VAL A 181 8.67 5.22 10.22
CA VAL A 181 8.08 6.34 9.49
C VAL A 181 9.15 7.38 9.25
N VAL A 182 9.39 7.70 7.98
CA VAL A 182 10.27 8.79 7.58
C VAL A 182 9.45 10.05 7.42
N SER A 183 9.88 11.12 8.05
CA SER A 183 9.29 12.45 7.95
C SER A 183 10.32 13.46 7.49
N TYR A 184 9.92 14.37 6.60
CA TYR A 184 10.80 15.48 6.27
C TYR A 184 10.06 16.81 6.08
N HIS A 185 10.81 17.87 6.35
CA HIS A 185 10.39 19.25 6.11
C HIS A 185 11.62 20.04 5.64
N ALA A 186 11.53 20.62 4.46
CA ALA A 186 12.69 21.18 3.76
C ALA A 186 13.78 20.09 3.64
N ASN A 187 14.99 20.33 4.17
CA ASN A 187 16.07 19.35 4.15
C ASN A 187 16.23 18.55 5.46
N LYS A 188 15.41 18.81 6.48
CA LYS A 188 15.46 18.07 7.76
C LYS A 188 14.70 16.79 7.65
N VAL A 189 15.36 15.67 7.94
CA VAL A 189 14.78 14.34 7.89
C VAL A 189 14.78 13.72 9.27
N LYS A 190 13.66 13.12 9.64
CA LYS A 190 13.48 12.40 10.89
C LYS A 190 12.93 11.00 10.62
N VAL A 191 13.35 10.06 11.44
CA VAL A 191 12.82 8.70 11.44
C VAL A 191 12.19 8.39 12.78
N PHE A 192 10.96 7.89 12.76
CA PHE A 192 10.27 7.31 13.91
C PHE A 192 10.33 5.80 13.81
N SER A 193 10.78 5.13 14.87
CA SER A 193 10.76 3.68 14.95
C SER A 193 9.63 3.21 15.86
N LEU A 194 8.89 2.18 15.42
CA LEU A 194 7.83 1.58 16.21
C LEU A 194 8.37 0.73 17.38
N SER A 195 9.65 0.31 17.33
CA SER A 195 10.24 -0.52 18.38
C SER A 195 10.53 0.25 19.70
N ASP A 196 10.90 1.52 19.58
CA ASP A 196 11.26 2.37 20.72
C ASP A 196 10.37 3.62 20.88
N HIS A 197 9.48 3.87 19.92
CA HIS A 197 8.57 5.02 19.91
C HIS A 197 9.27 6.39 19.93
N VAL A 198 10.46 6.49 19.32
CA VAL A 198 11.28 7.71 19.35
C VAL A 198 11.50 8.27 17.95
N TRP A 199 11.34 9.60 17.81
CA TRP A 199 11.80 10.35 16.64
C TRP A 199 13.29 10.66 16.76
N ARG A 200 14.07 10.33 15.72
CA ARG A 200 15.48 10.66 15.60
C ARG A 200 15.74 11.51 14.36
N ASP A 201 16.61 12.50 14.50
CA ASP A 201 17.14 13.22 13.34
C ASP A 201 18.18 12.32 12.66
N ILE A 202 18.11 12.23 11.34
CA ILE A 202 19.08 11.53 10.51
C ILE A 202 19.76 12.52 9.56
N GLN A 203 20.70 12.04 8.75
CA GLN A 203 21.35 12.85 7.73
C GLN A 203 20.30 13.48 6.81
N SER A 204 20.46 14.75 6.48
CA SER A 204 19.65 15.46 5.51
C SER A 204 19.74 14.84 4.12
N PHE A 205 18.73 15.06 3.30
CA PHE A 205 18.75 14.61 1.90
C PHE A 205 19.98 15.14 1.16
N PRO A 206 20.67 14.32 0.39
CA PRO A 206 21.72 14.80 -0.53
C PRO A 206 21.13 15.71 -1.63
N ILE A 207 19.90 15.44 -2.07
CA ILE A 207 19.10 16.25 -2.97
C ILE A 207 17.68 16.21 -2.45
N VAL A 208 17.11 17.36 -2.11
CA VAL A 208 15.78 17.46 -1.50
C VAL A 208 14.70 17.14 -2.52
N PRO A 209 13.81 16.17 -2.26
CA PRO A 209 12.64 15.93 -3.11
C PRO A 209 11.76 17.17 -3.17
N GLN A 210 11.26 17.49 -4.35
CA GLN A 210 10.43 18.69 -4.53
C GLN A 210 9.06 18.52 -3.85
N PRO A 211 8.52 19.58 -3.22
CA PRO A 211 7.28 19.51 -2.44
C PRO A 211 6.05 19.09 -3.25
N PHE A 212 6.03 19.41 -4.54
CA PHE A 212 4.93 19.10 -5.45
C PHE A 212 4.95 17.66 -5.96
N MET A 213 6.10 16.98 -5.91
CA MET A 213 6.19 15.56 -6.26
C MET A 213 5.52 14.68 -5.22
N ARG A 214 5.12 13.49 -5.65
CA ARG A 214 4.51 12.49 -4.76
C ARG A 214 5.43 12.16 -3.58
N ASP A 215 4.79 11.71 -2.51
CA ASP A 215 5.49 11.20 -1.33
C ASP A 215 6.36 10.01 -1.70
N GLY A 216 7.34 9.71 -0.86
CA GLY A 216 8.24 8.59 -1.08
C GLY A 216 7.49 7.25 -1.13
N VAL A 217 8.03 6.29 -1.86
CA VAL A 217 7.49 4.93 -1.97
C VAL A 217 8.44 3.93 -1.34
N TYR A 218 7.89 3.01 -0.56
CA TYR A 218 8.66 1.98 0.12
C TYR A 218 8.72 0.71 -0.73
N VAL A 219 9.93 0.20 -0.95
CA VAL A 219 10.20 -1.11 -1.55
C VAL A 219 11.54 -1.67 -1.06
N SER A 220 11.63 -2.97 -0.85
CA SER A 220 12.86 -3.70 -0.54
C SER A 220 13.71 -3.11 0.60
N GLY A 221 13.07 -2.67 1.69
CA GLY A 221 13.76 -2.09 2.85
C GLY A 221 14.13 -0.62 2.71
N SER A 222 13.80 0.02 1.58
CA SER A 222 14.18 1.39 1.28
C SER A 222 12.98 2.27 0.93
N VAL A 223 13.05 3.55 1.26
CA VAL A 223 12.11 4.57 0.81
C VAL A 223 12.75 5.37 -0.33
N ASN A 224 11.99 5.57 -1.39
CA ASN A 224 12.48 6.14 -2.64
C ASN A 224 11.68 7.38 -3.02
N TRP A 225 12.36 8.46 -3.38
CA TRP A 225 11.77 9.72 -3.85
C TRP A 225 12.36 10.12 -5.18
N LEU A 226 11.52 10.69 -6.03
CA LEU A 226 12.00 11.40 -7.21
C LEU A 226 12.43 12.81 -6.81
N ALA A 227 13.59 13.24 -7.27
CA ALA A 227 14.15 14.57 -6.98
C ALA A 227 14.74 15.17 -8.26
N ILE A 228 14.90 16.50 -8.25
CA ILE A 228 15.48 17.24 -9.35
C ILE A 228 16.72 18.00 -8.80
N GLN A 229 17.89 17.72 -9.36
CA GLN A 229 19.14 18.36 -8.97
C GLN A 229 19.16 19.83 -9.39
N ASN A 230 19.85 20.65 -8.57
CA ASN A 230 20.15 22.06 -8.90
C ASN A 230 18.93 22.92 -9.21
N MET A 231 17.74 22.55 -8.72
CA MET A 231 16.53 23.33 -8.88
C MET A 231 16.46 24.39 -7.79
N THR A 232 16.73 25.65 -8.13
CA THR A 232 16.72 26.80 -7.19
C THR A 232 15.37 27.49 -7.16
N GLU A 233 14.68 27.55 -8.30
CA GLU A 233 13.34 28.11 -8.47
C GLU A 233 12.53 27.10 -9.31
N TYR A 234 11.21 27.02 -9.05
CA TYR A 234 10.36 26.08 -9.77
C TYR A 234 9.92 26.67 -11.10
N GLU A 235 10.74 26.42 -12.12
CA GLU A 235 10.35 26.60 -13.53
C GLU A 235 10.49 25.28 -14.26
N TRP A 236 9.37 24.57 -14.44
CA TRP A 236 9.36 23.26 -15.09
C TRP A 236 9.94 23.28 -16.51
N SER A 237 9.82 24.40 -17.21
CA SER A 237 10.37 24.61 -18.55
C SER A 237 11.90 24.51 -18.62
N ASP A 238 12.57 24.79 -17.50
CA ASP A 238 14.04 24.85 -17.45
C ASP A 238 14.66 23.53 -16.98
N VAL A 239 13.83 22.56 -16.59
CA VAL A 239 14.28 21.26 -16.12
C VAL A 239 14.79 20.42 -17.31
N THR A 240 15.94 19.78 -17.12
CA THR A 240 16.52 18.82 -18.07
C THR A 240 16.44 17.38 -17.55
N ILE A 241 16.58 16.41 -18.44
CA ILE A 241 16.48 14.99 -18.09
C ILE A 241 17.56 14.58 -17.08
N GLU A 242 18.76 15.11 -17.25
CA GLU A 242 19.94 14.78 -16.45
C GLU A 242 19.79 15.23 -14.99
N GLN A 243 18.85 16.14 -14.72
CA GLN A 243 18.59 16.62 -13.36
C GLN A 243 17.72 15.64 -12.56
N PHE A 244 16.98 14.73 -13.23
CA PHE A 244 16.14 13.76 -12.53
C PHE A 244 16.98 12.68 -11.87
N VAL A 245 16.75 12.47 -10.59
CA VAL A 245 17.40 11.42 -9.80
C VAL A 245 16.39 10.77 -8.86
N ILE A 246 16.67 9.55 -8.48
CA ILE A 246 15.92 8.84 -7.45
C ILE A 246 16.79 8.79 -6.20
N ILE A 247 16.33 9.38 -5.11
CA ILE A 247 16.98 9.30 -3.81
C ILE A 247 16.35 8.14 -3.04
N SER A 248 17.19 7.19 -2.66
CA SER A 248 16.79 5.99 -1.92
C SER A 248 17.41 6.03 -0.53
N LEU A 249 16.59 5.93 0.51
CA LEU A 249 17.00 5.82 1.92
C LEU A 249 16.80 4.38 2.38
N GLU A 250 17.88 3.67 2.66
CA GLU A 250 17.84 2.35 3.27
C GLU A 250 17.49 2.49 4.76
N LEU A 251 16.41 1.81 5.21
CA LEU A 251 15.86 2.02 6.55
C LEU A 251 16.68 1.38 7.67
N GLY A 252 17.44 0.33 7.39
CA GLY A 252 18.26 -0.36 8.39
C GLY A 252 19.50 0.45 8.76
N THR A 253 20.24 0.93 7.77
CA THR A 253 21.48 1.71 7.92
C THR A 253 21.25 3.21 8.00
N GLU A 254 20.06 3.69 7.61
CA GLU A 254 19.68 5.10 7.51
C GLU A 254 20.63 5.89 6.59
N THR A 255 21.11 5.23 5.52
CA THR A 255 22.02 5.81 4.53
C THR A 255 21.33 6.02 3.19
N TYR A 256 21.79 7.04 2.45
CA TYR A 256 21.24 7.39 1.15
C TYR A 256 22.04 6.77 0.00
N GLN A 257 21.30 6.32 -1.02
CA GLN A 257 21.82 5.94 -2.33
C GLN A 257 21.13 6.79 -3.39
N GLN A 258 21.83 7.14 -4.45
CA GLN A 258 21.27 7.78 -5.62
C GLN A 258 21.14 6.76 -6.75
N LEU A 259 19.97 6.67 -7.34
CA LEU A 259 19.67 5.90 -8.54
C LEU A 259 19.26 6.86 -9.67
N LEU A 260 19.34 6.41 -10.90
CA LEU A 260 18.89 7.19 -12.06
C LEU A 260 17.56 6.64 -12.59
N PRO A 261 16.71 7.47 -13.20
CA PRO A 261 15.59 7.03 -14.00
C PRO A 261 16.03 6.07 -15.13
N PRO A 262 15.09 5.31 -15.74
CA PRO A 262 15.43 4.41 -16.85
C PRO A 262 16.02 5.16 -18.04
N SER A 263 16.97 4.54 -18.75
CA SER A 263 17.64 5.13 -19.92
C SER A 263 16.71 5.52 -21.07
N GLY A 264 15.50 4.97 -21.09
CA GLY A 264 14.46 5.35 -22.05
C GLY A 264 13.61 6.56 -21.66
N PHE A 265 13.88 7.20 -20.55
CA PHE A 265 13.34 8.51 -20.17
C PHE A 265 14.18 9.57 -20.89
N VAL A 266 13.74 9.98 -22.08
CA VAL A 266 14.55 10.75 -23.05
C VAL A 266 14.05 12.18 -23.28
N GLU A 267 13.02 12.61 -22.61
CA GLU A 267 12.48 13.98 -22.63
C GLU A 267 11.77 14.31 -21.31
N VAL A 268 11.78 15.57 -20.94
CA VAL A 268 11.02 16.07 -19.80
C VAL A 268 9.55 16.14 -20.20
N PRO A 269 8.66 15.39 -19.52
CA PRO A 269 7.24 15.40 -19.86
C PRO A 269 6.58 16.69 -19.34
N THR A 270 5.44 17.07 -19.92
CA THR A 270 4.64 18.21 -19.41
C THR A 270 3.91 17.89 -18.11
N VAL A 271 3.67 16.61 -17.84
CA VAL A 271 3.10 16.11 -16.58
C VAL A 271 4.20 15.41 -15.80
N GLU A 272 4.27 15.70 -14.52
CA GLU A 272 5.33 15.17 -13.63
C GLU A 272 5.43 13.64 -13.69
N PRO A 273 6.65 13.08 -13.86
CA PRO A 273 6.85 11.64 -13.75
C PRO A 273 6.64 11.17 -12.32
N SER A 274 6.31 9.90 -12.15
CA SER A 274 6.01 9.34 -10.83
C SER A 274 6.80 8.08 -10.54
N LEU A 275 7.24 7.97 -9.28
CA LEU A 275 7.67 6.70 -8.69
C LEU A 275 6.49 6.04 -8.01
N ILE A 276 6.37 4.73 -8.20
CA ILE A 276 5.31 3.89 -7.64
C ILE A 276 5.88 2.49 -7.37
N VAL A 277 5.18 1.73 -6.55
CA VAL A 277 5.49 0.31 -6.36
C VAL A 277 4.36 -0.52 -6.95
N LEU A 278 4.70 -1.38 -7.90
CA LEU A 278 3.77 -2.33 -8.51
C LEU A 278 4.43 -3.70 -8.60
N MET A 279 3.69 -4.74 -8.23
CA MET A 279 4.22 -6.12 -8.28
C MET A 279 5.53 -6.27 -7.48
N ASP A 280 5.60 -5.64 -6.31
CA ASP A 280 6.76 -5.61 -5.40
C ASP A 280 8.05 -5.03 -6.02
N CYS A 281 7.93 -4.24 -7.08
CA CYS A 281 9.06 -3.62 -7.77
C CYS A 281 8.92 -2.11 -7.83
N LEU A 282 10.06 -1.43 -7.77
CA LEU A 282 10.11 0.00 -8.07
C LEU A 282 9.76 0.22 -9.54
N CYS A 283 8.79 1.07 -9.79
CA CYS A 283 8.34 1.43 -11.12
C CYS A 283 8.45 2.94 -11.32
N PHE A 284 8.76 3.34 -12.55
CA PHE A 284 8.82 4.72 -12.98
C PHE A 284 7.82 4.93 -14.12
N SER A 285 6.93 5.90 -13.98
CA SER A 285 5.96 6.23 -15.02
C SER A 285 6.13 7.66 -15.51
N HIS A 286 5.98 7.86 -16.81
CA HIS A 286 6.04 9.17 -17.43
C HIS A 286 5.21 9.23 -18.71
N ASN A 287 4.93 10.43 -19.17
CA ASN A 287 4.31 10.67 -20.47
C ASN A 287 5.39 10.89 -21.52
N LEU A 288 5.23 10.31 -22.70
CA LEU A 288 6.17 10.43 -23.80
C LEU A 288 5.49 11.17 -24.96
N LYS A 289 6.04 12.30 -25.38
CA LYS A 289 5.61 13.13 -26.53
C LYS A 289 4.11 13.50 -26.52
N GLY A 290 3.51 13.62 -25.32
CA GLY A 290 2.08 13.86 -25.22
C GLY A 290 1.19 12.80 -25.88
N THR A 291 1.75 11.64 -26.22
CA THR A 291 1.07 10.61 -27.02
C THR A 291 0.94 9.29 -26.25
N TYR A 292 1.93 8.97 -25.42
CA TYR A 292 1.99 7.69 -24.74
C TYR A 292 2.19 7.87 -23.24
N PHE A 293 1.50 7.05 -22.46
CA PHE A 293 1.86 6.70 -21.10
C PHE A 293 2.89 5.55 -21.16
N VAL A 294 4.00 5.70 -20.45
CA VAL A 294 5.07 4.70 -20.36
C VAL A 294 5.30 4.31 -18.92
N LEU A 295 5.36 3.01 -18.67
CA LEU A 295 5.65 2.42 -17.37
C LEU A 295 6.90 1.55 -17.48
N TRP A 296 7.90 1.87 -16.66
CA TRP A 296 9.13 1.12 -16.50
C TRP A 296 9.11 0.36 -15.18
N LYS A 297 9.80 -0.77 -15.15
CA LYS A 297 9.94 -1.62 -13.97
C LYS A 297 11.40 -1.93 -13.72
N MET A 298 11.88 -1.74 -12.48
CA MET A 298 13.19 -2.17 -12.04
C MET A 298 13.09 -3.64 -11.58
N MET A 299 13.76 -4.54 -12.28
CA MET A 299 13.66 -5.98 -12.02
C MET A 299 14.46 -6.43 -10.80
N GLU A 300 15.59 -5.76 -10.55
CA GLU A 300 16.44 -5.95 -9.40
C GLU A 300 16.68 -4.59 -8.76
N PHE A 301 16.18 -4.44 -7.51
CA PHE A 301 16.18 -3.16 -6.84
C PHE A 301 17.62 -2.65 -6.63
N GLY A 302 17.86 -1.40 -7.02
CA GLY A 302 19.17 -0.73 -6.91
C GLY A 302 20.11 -1.01 -8.08
N VAL A 303 19.77 -1.91 -9.01
CA VAL A 303 20.56 -2.21 -10.20
C VAL A 303 20.05 -1.43 -11.39
N GLN A 304 20.84 -0.42 -11.82
CA GLN A 304 20.45 0.53 -12.86
C GLN A 304 20.09 -0.14 -14.21
N GLU A 305 20.84 -1.17 -14.58
CA GLU A 305 20.68 -1.90 -15.84
C GLU A 305 19.43 -2.81 -15.83
N SER A 306 18.82 -3.01 -14.67
CA SER A 306 17.62 -3.84 -14.50
C SER A 306 16.32 -3.14 -14.89
N TRP A 307 16.35 -1.84 -15.25
CA TRP A 307 15.17 -1.17 -15.77
C TRP A 307 14.74 -1.76 -17.12
N ILE A 308 13.49 -2.22 -17.19
CA ILE A 308 12.87 -2.70 -18.44
C ILE A 308 11.58 -1.92 -18.72
N PRO A 309 11.27 -1.64 -20.01
CA PRO A 309 9.96 -1.12 -20.35
C PRO A 309 8.91 -2.22 -20.11
N PHE A 310 7.88 -1.88 -19.33
CA PHE A 310 6.83 -2.82 -18.96
C PHE A 310 5.55 -2.60 -19.75
N LEU A 311 5.07 -1.36 -19.84
CA LEU A 311 3.90 -0.97 -20.63
C LEU A 311 4.16 0.33 -21.36
N LYS A 312 3.66 0.42 -22.60
CA LYS A 312 3.56 1.66 -23.38
C LYS A 312 2.18 1.69 -24.01
N ILE A 313 1.36 2.65 -23.58
CA ILE A 313 -0.06 2.74 -23.96
C ILE A 313 -0.30 4.12 -24.56
N SER A 314 -1.00 4.21 -25.69
CA SER A 314 -1.38 5.50 -26.25
C SER A 314 -2.49 6.15 -25.41
N PHE A 315 -2.48 7.48 -25.27
CA PHE A 315 -3.58 8.19 -24.61
C PHE A 315 -4.90 8.03 -25.36
N GLN A 316 -4.85 7.80 -26.69
CA GLN A 316 -6.02 7.45 -27.49
C GLN A 316 -6.63 6.09 -27.06
N ASP A 317 -5.79 5.05 -26.84
CA ASP A 317 -6.26 3.75 -26.32
C ASP A 317 -6.84 3.88 -24.90
N LEU A 318 -6.31 4.80 -24.09
CA LEU A 318 -6.82 5.10 -22.75
C LEU A 318 -8.07 6.01 -22.75
N GLN A 319 -8.46 6.56 -23.90
CA GLN A 319 -9.55 7.54 -24.05
C GLN A 319 -9.32 8.82 -23.21
N ILE A 320 -8.04 9.24 -23.08
CA ILE A 320 -7.60 10.42 -22.33
C ILE A 320 -7.24 11.54 -23.30
N HIS A 321 -7.75 12.76 -23.05
CA HIS A 321 -7.31 13.98 -23.72
C HIS A 321 -6.07 14.53 -23.01
N TYR A 322 -4.92 14.42 -23.66
CA TYR A 322 -3.64 14.74 -23.05
C TYR A 322 -3.49 16.24 -22.69
N GLU A 323 -4.07 17.13 -23.48
CA GLU A 323 -3.95 18.59 -23.28
C GLU A 323 -4.54 19.05 -21.93
N ASP A 324 -5.54 18.32 -21.43
CA ASP A 324 -6.21 18.62 -20.16
C ASP A 324 -5.66 17.76 -18.99
N LEU A 325 -4.63 16.92 -19.26
CA LEU A 325 -4.16 15.94 -18.28
C LEU A 325 -3.33 16.61 -17.20
N LEU A 326 -3.78 16.53 -15.95
CA LEU A 326 -3.05 16.93 -14.77
C LEU A 326 -2.17 15.80 -14.23
N PHE A 327 -2.71 14.58 -14.19
CA PHE A 327 -1.93 13.38 -13.86
C PHE A 327 -2.59 12.11 -14.40
N VAL A 328 -1.79 11.07 -14.55
CA VAL A 328 -2.23 9.67 -14.75
C VAL A 328 -1.34 8.75 -13.94
N LEU A 329 -1.96 7.92 -13.09
CA LEU A 329 -1.25 7.06 -12.16
C LEU A 329 -1.75 5.62 -12.26
N PRO A 330 -0.86 4.64 -12.36
CA PRO A 330 -1.21 3.24 -12.17
C PRO A 330 -1.28 2.93 -10.69
N LEU A 331 -2.32 2.19 -10.31
CA LEU A 331 -2.60 1.81 -8.92
C LEU A 331 -2.37 0.32 -8.68
N TYR A 332 -2.61 -0.52 -9.67
CA TYR A 332 -2.47 -1.96 -9.56
C TYR A 332 -2.30 -2.61 -10.94
N VAL A 333 -1.53 -3.68 -11.01
CA VAL A 333 -1.32 -4.48 -12.23
C VAL A 333 -1.64 -5.94 -11.97
N SER A 334 -2.51 -6.52 -12.80
CA SER A 334 -2.78 -7.96 -12.83
C SER A 334 -2.22 -8.58 -14.12
N LYS A 335 -1.19 -9.41 -13.95
CA LYS A 335 -0.64 -10.19 -15.07
C LYS A 335 -1.56 -11.34 -15.52
N ILE A 336 -2.42 -11.82 -14.62
CA ILE A 336 -3.33 -12.94 -14.88
C ILE A 336 -4.43 -12.52 -15.87
N SER A 337 -4.94 -11.30 -15.70
CA SER A 337 -6.03 -10.75 -16.52
C SER A 337 -5.56 -9.73 -17.56
N ASP A 338 -4.25 -9.52 -17.72
CA ASP A 338 -3.66 -8.51 -18.62
C ASP A 338 -4.28 -7.12 -18.41
N THR A 339 -4.46 -6.73 -17.12
CA THR A 339 -5.14 -5.49 -16.77
C THR A 339 -4.32 -4.61 -15.84
N ILE A 340 -4.53 -3.30 -15.95
CA ILE A 340 -4.00 -2.28 -15.04
C ILE A 340 -5.16 -1.42 -14.54
N ILE A 341 -5.20 -1.16 -13.23
CA ILE A 341 -6.09 -0.16 -12.65
C ILE A 341 -5.33 1.15 -12.62
N MET A 342 -5.93 2.19 -13.15
CA MET A 342 -5.35 3.52 -13.27
C MET A 342 -6.33 4.57 -12.78
N VAL A 343 -5.79 5.74 -12.44
CA VAL A 343 -6.58 6.95 -12.22
C VAL A 343 -5.98 8.09 -13.04
N SER A 344 -6.85 8.90 -13.63
CA SER A 344 -6.46 10.15 -14.29
C SER A 344 -7.27 11.32 -13.73
N ASN A 345 -6.70 12.51 -13.82
CA ASN A 345 -7.40 13.75 -13.59
C ASN A 345 -7.20 14.65 -14.80
N GLN A 346 -8.32 15.10 -15.39
CA GLN A 346 -8.39 15.97 -16.57
C GLN A 346 -9.16 17.25 -16.28
N ASP A 347 -9.65 17.43 -15.05
CA ASP A 347 -10.50 18.56 -14.66
C ASP A 347 -9.88 19.27 -13.44
N PRO A 348 -9.63 20.60 -13.53
CA PRO A 348 -9.20 21.39 -12.39
C PRO A 348 -10.15 21.32 -11.17
N CYS A 349 -11.40 20.89 -11.38
CA CYS A 349 -12.39 20.71 -10.30
C CYS A 349 -12.22 19.41 -9.50
N ASP A 350 -11.08 18.76 -9.59
CA ASP A 350 -10.68 17.58 -8.77
C ASP A 350 -11.46 16.29 -9.04
N ASN A 351 -12.09 16.16 -10.20
CA ASN A 351 -12.75 14.92 -10.59
C ASN A 351 -11.72 13.88 -11.01
N GLN A 352 -11.47 12.92 -10.14
CA GLN A 352 -10.59 11.79 -10.43
C GLN A 352 -11.37 10.69 -11.14
N HIS A 353 -10.81 10.20 -12.25
CA HIS A 353 -11.42 9.19 -13.11
C HIS A 353 -10.67 7.86 -13.00
N PRO A 354 -11.07 6.96 -12.09
CA PRO A 354 -10.49 5.63 -12.02
C PRO A 354 -11.04 4.73 -13.12
N PHE A 355 -10.18 3.91 -13.70
CA PHE A 355 -10.56 2.97 -14.75
C PHE A 355 -9.67 1.72 -14.74
N VAL A 356 -10.19 0.65 -15.32
CA VAL A 356 -9.46 -0.57 -15.63
C VAL A 356 -9.13 -0.56 -17.11
N TYR A 357 -7.88 -0.79 -17.47
CA TYR A 357 -7.44 -0.96 -18.84
C TYR A 357 -6.91 -2.38 -19.07
N ASN A 358 -7.46 -3.09 -20.06
CA ASN A 358 -6.91 -4.35 -20.53
C ASN A 358 -6.01 -4.08 -21.74
N TRP A 359 -4.69 -4.36 -21.58
CA TRP A 359 -3.73 -4.03 -22.63
C TRP A 359 -3.72 -5.01 -23.80
N LYS A 360 -4.30 -6.20 -23.63
CA LYS A 360 -4.41 -7.19 -24.71
C LYS A 360 -5.57 -6.86 -25.65
N ASP A 361 -6.71 -6.52 -25.06
CA ASP A 361 -7.94 -6.21 -25.81
C ASP A 361 -8.10 -4.71 -26.10
N LYS A 362 -7.20 -3.87 -25.55
CA LYS A 362 -7.24 -2.39 -25.63
C LYS A 362 -8.58 -1.81 -25.12
N ARG A 363 -9.14 -2.40 -24.08
CA ARG A 363 -10.45 -2.02 -23.54
C ARG A 363 -10.29 -1.21 -22.26
N VAL A 364 -11.00 -0.08 -22.20
CA VAL A 364 -11.14 0.76 -21.00
C VAL A 364 -12.51 0.52 -20.38
N GLU A 365 -12.55 0.33 -19.06
CA GLU A 365 -13.78 0.28 -18.27
C GLU A 365 -13.67 1.24 -17.08
N HIS A 366 -14.55 2.25 -17.03
CA HIS A 366 -14.55 3.20 -15.94
C HIS A 366 -15.10 2.60 -14.65
N ILE A 367 -14.40 2.83 -13.55
CA ILE A 367 -14.85 2.43 -12.22
C ILE A 367 -15.85 3.46 -11.73
N LYS A 368 -17.07 3.02 -11.40
CA LYS A 368 -18.11 3.90 -10.90
C LYS A 368 -18.04 4.01 -9.38
N SER A 369 -18.06 5.24 -8.87
CA SER A 369 -18.23 5.54 -7.46
C SER A 369 -19.60 6.18 -7.23
N VAL A 370 -20.30 5.77 -6.17
CA VAL A 370 -21.62 6.35 -5.80
C VAL A 370 -21.50 7.81 -5.37
N ASN A 371 -20.36 8.14 -4.80
CA ASN A 371 -20.05 9.50 -4.36
C ASN A 371 -18.70 9.92 -4.97
N ASN A 372 -18.66 11.05 -5.68
CA ASN A 372 -17.44 11.62 -6.28
C ASN A 372 -16.39 12.10 -5.25
N ARG A 373 -16.37 11.50 -4.05
CA ARG A 373 -15.54 11.90 -2.93
C ARG A 373 -14.47 10.86 -2.56
N ILE A 374 -14.17 9.94 -3.47
CA ILE A 374 -13.05 9.00 -3.29
C ILE A 374 -11.81 9.63 -3.91
N TRP A 375 -10.76 9.78 -3.10
CA TRP A 375 -9.48 10.30 -3.50
C TRP A 375 -8.57 9.16 -3.98
N TRP A 376 -8.71 8.78 -5.23
CA TRP A 376 -7.94 7.70 -5.85
C TRP A 376 -6.45 8.01 -5.95
N TYR A 377 -6.07 9.27 -6.00
CA TYR A 377 -4.67 9.72 -5.99
C TYR A 377 -3.91 9.20 -4.75
N TYR A 378 -4.59 9.05 -3.62
CA TYR A 378 -4.05 8.55 -2.37
C TYR A 378 -4.31 7.07 -2.13
N ALA A 379 -4.79 6.35 -3.15
CA ALA A 379 -4.98 4.91 -3.06
C ALA A 379 -3.65 4.21 -2.79
N MET A 380 -3.67 3.25 -1.85
CA MET A 380 -2.51 2.43 -1.51
C MET A 380 -2.87 0.96 -1.71
N ASP A 381 -1.96 0.19 -2.26
CA ASP A 381 -2.08 -1.26 -2.24
C ASP A 381 -2.01 -1.79 -0.80
N TYR A 382 -2.76 -2.81 -0.53
CA TYR A 382 -2.87 -3.42 0.79
C TYR A 382 -3.03 -4.92 0.65
N VAL A 383 -2.29 -5.69 1.43
CA VAL A 383 -2.37 -7.14 1.50
C VAL A 383 -2.88 -7.55 2.88
N GLU A 384 -3.86 -8.46 2.95
CA GLU A 384 -4.34 -8.97 4.24
C GLU A 384 -3.22 -9.67 5.02
N SER A 385 -3.11 -9.41 6.32
CA SER A 385 -2.11 -10.03 7.18
C SER A 385 -2.61 -10.26 8.61
N LEU A 386 -1.89 -11.10 9.36
CA LEU A 386 -2.06 -11.31 10.79
C LEU A 386 -1.06 -10.48 11.62
N VAL A 387 -0.30 -9.59 10.97
CA VAL A 387 0.72 -8.78 11.64
C VAL A 387 0.06 -7.88 12.70
N SER A 388 0.67 -7.83 13.90
CA SER A 388 0.20 -6.99 15.00
C SER A 388 0.42 -5.51 14.72
N THR A 389 -0.44 -4.67 15.27
CA THR A 389 -0.32 -3.21 15.27
C THR A 389 0.47 -2.68 16.48
N SER A 390 0.89 -3.56 17.38
CA SER A 390 1.66 -3.28 18.60
C SER A 390 3.06 -3.84 18.49
#